data_d4c52b0434b4bafe261d875a05d9e5f0
#
_entry.id   d4c52b0434b4bafe261d875a05d9e5f0
#
_cell.length_a   1.000
_cell.length_b   1.000
_cell.length_c   1.000
_cell.angle_alpha   90.00
_cell.angle_beta   90.00
_cell.angle_gamma   90.00
#
_symmetry.space_group_name_H-M   'P 1'
#
loop_
_entity.id
_entity.type
_entity.pdbx_description
1 polymer ?
#
loop_
_entity_poly.entity_id
_entity_poly.type
_entity_poly.pdbx_seq_one_letter_code
_entity_poly.pdbx_strand_id
1 'polypeptide(L)'
;MEPLTEKQIRASFVNASRREAAQAVLPVLDELDWDRLDYLGWRDRKAPLVAYAIVPVDGTPTGLLLRSTDAKERVRRRAVCAWCEDVVETDDVSLYVARRAGASGRRGNTVGTLICTHFVCSRNVRRRPTRAEAGSDLESVRETLIERRIAGLRERSARFVTEVLRQT
;
A
#
# COMPACT_ATOMS: atom_id res chain seq x y z
N MET A 1 -0.24 -4.42 -12.18
CA MET A 1 -0.79 -3.10 -12.60
C MET A 1 -0.06 -2.64 -13.85
N GLU A 2 -0.66 -1.76 -14.66
CA GLU A 2 0.02 -1.20 -15.83
C GLU A 2 1.28 -0.42 -15.44
N PRO A 3 2.36 -0.51 -16.23
CA PRO A 3 3.57 0.29 -16.01
C PRO A 3 3.27 1.78 -16.04
N LEU A 4 3.88 2.53 -15.12
CA LEU A 4 3.70 3.97 -15.00
C LEU A 4 5.02 4.69 -15.27
N THR A 5 4.94 5.80 -15.99
CA THR A 5 6.06 6.73 -16.14
C THR A 5 6.22 7.60 -14.90
N GLU A 6 7.42 8.16 -14.68
CA GLU A 6 7.67 9.13 -13.62
C GLU A 6 6.66 10.29 -13.64
N LYS A 7 6.34 10.82 -14.83
CA LYS A 7 5.36 11.90 -15.00
C LYS A 7 3.98 11.50 -14.49
N GLN A 8 3.51 10.30 -14.81
CA GLN A 8 2.22 9.77 -14.34
C GLN A 8 2.22 9.58 -12.82
N ILE A 9 3.29 9.02 -12.24
CA ILE A 9 3.43 8.84 -10.79
C ILE A 9 3.35 10.20 -10.09
N ARG A 10 4.13 11.20 -10.53
CA ARG A 10 4.13 12.52 -9.90
C ARG A 10 2.79 13.25 -10.04
N ALA A 11 2.10 13.07 -11.16
CA ALA A 11 0.79 13.66 -11.40
C ALA A 11 -0.34 12.98 -10.61
N SER A 12 -0.17 11.74 -10.16
CA SER A 12 -1.21 10.96 -9.49
C SER A 12 -1.46 11.38 -8.02
N PHE A 13 -0.53 12.08 -7.38
CA PHE A 13 -0.62 12.40 -5.94
C PHE A 13 -1.81 13.30 -5.61
N VAL A 14 -2.70 12.83 -4.73
CA VAL A 14 -3.93 13.55 -4.34
C VAL A 14 -3.81 14.30 -3.02
N ASN A 15 -2.84 13.97 -2.17
CA ASN A 15 -2.65 14.54 -0.84
C ASN A 15 -1.25 15.14 -0.60
N ALA A 16 -0.48 15.31 -1.66
CA ALA A 16 0.82 15.97 -1.65
C ALA A 16 0.76 17.31 -2.39
N SER A 17 1.56 18.27 -1.97
CA SER A 17 1.81 19.49 -2.73
C SER A 17 2.62 19.19 -4.00
N ARG A 18 2.58 20.07 -4.98
CA ARG A 18 3.41 19.97 -6.19
C ARG A 18 4.89 19.80 -5.87
N ARG A 19 5.39 20.51 -4.82
CA ARG A 19 6.76 20.43 -4.37
C ARG A 19 7.07 19.04 -3.77
N GLU A 20 6.20 18.52 -2.89
CA GLU A 20 6.37 17.18 -2.30
C GLU A 20 6.36 16.10 -3.38
N ALA A 21 5.44 16.16 -4.34
CA ALA A 21 5.38 15.23 -5.47
C ALA A 21 6.64 15.30 -6.36
N ALA A 22 7.16 16.51 -6.63
CA ALA A 22 8.38 16.70 -7.41
C ALA A 22 9.65 16.20 -6.69
N GLN A 23 9.68 16.28 -5.34
CA GLN A 23 10.82 15.87 -4.53
C GLN A 23 10.81 14.39 -4.14
N ALA A 24 9.74 13.65 -4.42
CA ALA A 24 9.64 12.22 -4.12
C ALA A 24 10.78 11.45 -4.81
N VAL A 25 11.53 10.67 -4.03
CA VAL A 25 12.58 9.79 -4.56
C VAL A 25 11.92 8.51 -5.04
N LEU A 26 11.79 8.37 -6.36
CA LEU A 26 11.13 7.21 -6.97
C LEU A 26 12.02 5.95 -6.91
N PRO A 27 11.43 4.75 -6.91
CA PRO A 27 12.17 3.51 -7.15
C PRO A 27 12.67 3.47 -8.61
N VAL A 28 13.56 2.54 -8.91
CA VAL A 28 14.00 2.26 -10.28
C VAL A 28 12.84 1.56 -11.00
N LEU A 29 12.13 2.29 -11.88
CA LEU A 29 10.88 1.83 -12.48
C LEU A 29 11.10 0.66 -13.43
N ASP A 30 12.23 0.60 -14.12
CA ASP A 30 12.59 -0.46 -15.07
C ASP A 30 12.90 -1.81 -14.37
N GLU A 31 13.16 -1.80 -13.07
CA GLU A 31 13.43 -3.01 -12.26
C GLU A 31 12.15 -3.59 -11.63
N LEU A 32 10.98 -2.95 -11.81
CA LEU A 32 9.73 -3.39 -11.20
C LEU A 32 9.04 -4.47 -12.05
N ASP A 33 8.64 -5.55 -11.40
CA ASP A 33 7.76 -6.56 -12.00
C ASP A 33 6.29 -6.08 -11.89
N TRP A 34 5.90 -5.20 -12.83
CA TRP A 34 4.60 -4.55 -12.86
C TRP A 34 3.42 -5.53 -12.88
N ASP A 35 3.58 -6.68 -13.55
CA ASP A 35 2.52 -7.69 -13.67
C ASP A 35 2.20 -8.35 -12.32
N ARG A 36 3.16 -8.34 -11.40
CA ARG A 36 3.00 -8.88 -10.05
C ARG A 36 2.60 -7.85 -9.01
N LEU A 37 2.44 -6.57 -9.39
CA LEU A 37 2.01 -5.51 -8.49
C LEU A 37 0.49 -5.27 -8.58
N ASP A 38 -0.18 -5.20 -7.44
CA ASP A 38 -1.57 -4.74 -7.32
C ASP A 38 -1.63 -3.25 -7.02
N TYR A 39 -0.56 -2.72 -6.46
CA TYR A 39 -0.27 -1.30 -6.24
C TYR A 39 1.25 -1.13 -6.17
N LEU A 40 1.74 0.08 -6.42
CA LEU A 40 3.16 0.43 -6.23
C LEU A 40 3.32 1.15 -4.90
N GLY A 41 4.13 0.60 -3.98
CA GLY A 41 4.43 1.24 -2.69
C GLY A 41 5.91 1.22 -2.40
N TRP A 42 6.44 2.32 -1.83
CA TRP A 42 7.85 2.40 -1.44
C TRP A 42 8.08 3.42 -0.33
N ARG A 43 9.21 3.27 0.37
CA ARG A 43 9.71 4.25 1.36
C ARG A 43 10.73 5.16 0.71
N ASP A 44 10.72 6.43 1.10
CA ASP A 44 11.73 7.37 0.66
C ASP A 44 13.10 7.02 1.24
N ARG A 45 14.12 6.91 0.37
CA ARG A 45 15.48 6.55 0.81
C ARG A 45 16.15 7.68 1.61
N LYS A 46 15.77 8.94 1.36
CA LYS A 46 16.34 10.13 2.01
C LYS A 46 15.55 10.56 3.24
N ALA A 47 14.28 10.17 3.32
CA ALA A 47 13.39 10.50 4.42
C ALA A 47 12.65 9.24 4.91
N PRO A 48 13.25 8.40 5.78
CA PRO A 48 12.75 7.07 6.13
C PRO A 48 11.34 7.03 6.74
N LEU A 49 10.86 8.16 7.26
CA LEU A 49 9.49 8.30 7.78
C LEU A 49 8.46 8.71 6.70
N VAL A 50 8.92 8.95 5.47
CA VAL A 50 8.08 9.24 4.32
C VAL A 50 7.98 8.01 3.45
N ALA A 51 6.77 7.75 2.98
CA ALA A 51 6.49 6.67 2.06
C ALA A 51 5.44 7.12 1.03
N TYR A 52 5.31 6.34 -0.01
CA TYR A 52 4.38 6.61 -1.09
C TYR A 52 3.66 5.33 -1.50
N ALA A 53 2.42 5.47 -1.95
CA ALA A 53 1.68 4.37 -2.56
C ALA A 53 0.89 4.89 -3.77
N ILE A 54 0.96 4.19 -4.89
CA ILE A 54 0.12 4.44 -6.06
C ILE A 54 -0.84 3.26 -6.18
N VAL A 55 -2.10 3.52 -5.96
CA VAL A 55 -3.17 2.51 -5.97
C VAL A 55 -4.09 2.76 -7.16
N PRO A 56 -4.35 1.77 -8.01
CA PRO A 56 -5.39 1.88 -9.03
C PRO A 56 -6.78 1.97 -8.36
N VAL A 57 -7.50 3.05 -8.65
CA VAL A 57 -8.90 3.23 -8.23
C VAL A 57 -9.72 3.45 -9.50
N ASP A 58 -10.65 2.57 -9.79
CA ASP A 58 -11.46 2.58 -11.03
C ASP A 58 -10.58 2.74 -12.30
N GLY A 59 -9.46 2.01 -12.34
CA GLY A 59 -8.48 2.07 -13.44
C GLY A 59 -7.56 3.30 -13.43
N THR A 60 -7.77 4.26 -12.54
CA THR A 60 -6.96 5.49 -12.45
C THR A 60 -5.89 5.36 -11.37
N PRO A 61 -4.59 5.50 -11.70
CA PRO A 61 -3.52 5.52 -10.72
C PRO A 61 -3.68 6.70 -9.75
N THR A 62 -3.86 6.41 -8.46
CA THR A 62 -4.06 7.44 -7.43
C THR A 62 -2.95 7.36 -6.39
N GLY A 63 -2.16 8.42 -6.30
CA GLY A 63 -0.96 8.50 -5.46
C GLY A 63 -1.22 9.09 -4.09
N LEU A 64 -0.65 8.47 -3.09
CA LEU A 64 -0.66 8.92 -1.70
C LEU A 64 0.76 9.19 -1.20
N LEU A 65 0.94 10.33 -0.54
CA LEU A 65 2.05 10.58 0.36
C LEU A 65 1.65 10.12 1.75
N LEU A 66 2.47 9.26 2.33
CA LEU A 66 2.27 8.63 3.62
C LEU A 66 3.39 9.01 4.59
N ARG A 67 3.07 9.07 5.88
CA ARG A 67 4.07 9.23 6.93
C ARG A 67 3.95 8.07 7.91
N SER A 68 5.08 7.49 8.28
CA SER A 68 5.12 6.50 9.35
C SER A 68 5.64 7.14 10.63
N THR A 69 5.26 6.56 11.77
CA THR A 69 5.88 6.90 13.06
C THR A 69 7.13 6.06 13.24
N ASP A 70 8.20 6.68 13.75
CA ASP A 70 9.39 5.96 14.17
C ASP A 70 9.06 5.23 15.49
N ALA A 71 8.86 3.93 15.42
CA ALA A 71 8.62 3.12 16.61
C ALA A 71 9.96 2.51 17.06
N LYS A 72 10.72 3.24 17.85
CA LYS A 72 12.03 2.81 18.37
C LYS A 72 11.95 1.61 19.33
N GLU A 73 10.79 1.38 19.94
CA GLU A 73 10.60 0.25 20.87
C GLU A 73 9.35 -0.53 20.45
N ARG A 74 9.52 -1.57 19.65
CA ARG A 74 8.45 -2.50 19.32
C ARG A 74 8.65 -3.82 20.05
N VAL A 75 7.73 -4.12 20.96
CA VAL A 75 7.59 -5.50 21.45
C VAL A 75 7.15 -6.34 20.25
N ARG A 76 7.93 -7.36 19.89
CA ARG A 76 7.59 -8.30 18.80
C ARG A 76 6.26 -8.99 19.11
N ARG A 77 5.24 -8.60 18.38
CA ARG A 77 3.90 -9.19 18.42
C ARG A 77 3.48 -9.47 16.98
N ARG A 78 2.47 -10.28 16.81
CA ARG A 78 1.85 -10.46 15.51
C ARG A 78 0.81 -9.37 15.29
N ALA A 79 0.80 -8.81 14.10
CA ALA A 79 -0.20 -7.83 13.67
C ALA A 79 -0.75 -8.23 12.30
N VAL A 80 -1.98 -7.83 12.03
CA VAL A 80 -2.63 -8.05 10.75
C VAL A 80 -2.42 -6.79 9.90
N CYS A 81 -1.88 -6.97 8.71
CA CYS A 81 -1.82 -5.91 7.71
C CYS A 81 -3.25 -5.63 7.20
N ALA A 82 -3.72 -4.37 7.31
CA ALA A 82 -5.08 -4.00 6.88
C ALA A 82 -5.33 -4.15 5.37
N TRP A 83 -4.26 -4.23 4.55
CA TRP A 83 -4.39 -4.36 3.11
C TRP A 83 -4.34 -5.82 2.62
N CYS A 84 -3.32 -6.58 3.00
CA CYS A 84 -3.23 -7.99 2.56
C CYS A 84 -3.87 -8.99 3.53
N GLU A 85 -4.21 -8.55 4.74
CA GLU A 85 -4.75 -9.40 5.83
C GLU A 85 -3.83 -10.56 6.22
N ASP A 86 -2.57 -10.50 5.82
CA ASP A 86 -1.58 -11.46 6.28
C ASP A 86 -1.16 -11.14 7.71
N VAL A 87 -0.92 -12.19 8.50
CA VAL A 87 -0.46 -12.06 9.88
C VAL A 87 1.05 -12.06 9.87
N VAL A 88 1.64 -10.90 10.12
CA VAL A 88 3.08 -10.68 10.10
C VAL A 88 3.60 -10.21 11.46
N GLU A 89 4.90 -10.26 11.67
CA GLU A 89 5.55 -9.68 12.85
C GLU A 89 5.32 -8.15 12.89
N THR A 90 5.31 -7.56 14.08
CA THR A 90 5.02 -6.12 14.24
C THR A 90 6.11 -5.19 13.69
N ASP A 91 7.32 -5.69 13.49
CA ASP A 91 8.39 -4.98 12.79
C ASP A 91 8.20 -4.94 11.27
N ASP A 92 7.41 -5.86 10.72
CA ASP A 92 7.02 -5.92 9.32
C ASP A 92 5.71 -5.18 8.99
N VAL A 93 5.05 -4.59 10.00
CA VAL A 93 3.85 -3.74 9.85
C VAL A 93 4.11 -2.37 10.45
N SER A 94 3.78 -1.32 9.72
CA SER A 94 3.89 0.07 10.18
C SER A 94 2.54 0.76 10.12
N LEU A 95 2.30 1.66 11.09
CA LEU A 95 1.22 2.63 10.98
C LEU A 95 1.64 3.70 9.97
N TYR A 96 0.93 3.77 8.86
CA TYR A 96 1.07 4.82 7.87
C TYR A 96 -0.12 5.77 7.97
N VAL A 97 0.18 7.07 7.99
CA VAL A 97 -0.81 8.14 8.09
C VAL A 97 -0.77 8.99 6.82
N ALA A 98 -1.91 9.17 6.20
CA ALA A 98 -2.11 10.06 5.06
C ALA A 98 -2.87 11.32 5.50
N ARG A 99 -2.44 12.50 5.07
CA ARG A 99 -3.31 13.69 5.12
C ARG A 99 -4.48 13.44 4.16
N ARG A 100 -5.69 13.87 4.54
CA ARG A 100 -6.82 13.87 3.62
C ARG A 100 -6.54 14.80 2.43
N ALA A 101 -7.16 14.53 1.31
CA ALA A 101 -7.06 15.38 0.13
C ALA A 101 -7.78 16.74 0.35
N GLY A 102 -7.40 17.73 -0.43
CA GLY A 102 -8.10 19.02 -0.49
C GLY A 102 -8.11 19.84 0.81
N ALA A 103 -9.23 20.50 1.08
CA ALA A 103 -9.38 21.42 2.21
C ALA A 103 -9.29 20.72 3.57
N SER A 104 -9.82 19.50 3.68
CA SER A 104 -9.81 18.70 4.90
C SER A 104 -8.37 18.42 5.36
N GLY A 105 -7.50 17.98 4.46
CA GLY A 105 -6.08 17.76 4.78
C GLY A 105 -5.30 19.04 5.09
N ARG A 106 -5.66 20.17 4.48
CA ARG A 106 -5.06 21.47 4.84
C ARG A 106 -5.41 21.91 6.27
N ARG A 107 -6.56 21.48 6.80
CA ARG A 107 -6.94 21.67 8.21
C ARG A 107 -6.27 20.67 9.16
N GLY A 108 -5.43 19.76 8.66
CA GLY A 108 -4.71 18.80 9.48
C GLY A 108 -5.41 17.44 9.64
N ASN A 109 -6.55 17.20 8.97
CA ASN A 109 -7.24 15.93 9.06
C ASN A 109 -6.46 14.81 8.35
N THR A 110 -6.35 13.67 9.01
CA THR A 110 -5.57 12.52 8.56
C THR A 110 -6.36 11.23 8.66
N VAL A 111 -5.90 10.22 7.93
CA VAL A 111 -6.36 8.82 8.01
C VAL A 111 -5.16 7.93 8.19
N GLY A 112 -5.23 6.99 9.13
CA GLY A 112 -4.16 6.02 9.38
C GLY A 112 -4.57 4.60 9.01
N THR A 113 -3.58 3.79 8.64
CA THR A 113 -3.75 2.36 8.36
C THR A 113 -2.48 1.59 8.71
N LEU A 114 -2.64 0.35 9.16
CA LEU A 114 -1.53 -0.58 9.39
C LEU A 114 -1.29 -1.38 8.12
N ILE A 115 -0.14 -1.22 7.50
CA ILE A 115 0.26 -1.98 6.29
C ILE A 115 1.69 -2.49 6.41
N CYS A 116 2.03 -3.47 5.56
CA CYS A 116 3.39 -4.01 5.52
C CYS A 116 4.42 -2.89 5.39
N THR A 117 5.42 -2.87 6.26
CA THR A 117 6.44 -1.82 6.37
C THR A 117 7.16 -1.55 5.04
N HIS A 118 7.36 -2.59 4.24
CA HIS A 118 8.06 -2.53 2.94
C HIS A 118 7.12 -2.70 1.74
N PHE A 119 5.79 -2.51 1.92
CA PHE A 119 4.79 -2.60 0.85
C PHE A 119 4.78 -3.93 0.09
N VAL A 120 5.09 -5.03 0.77
CA VAL A 120 5.19 -6.37 0.19
C VAL A 120 3.84 -7.10 0.03
N CYS A 121 2.73 -6.41 0.19
CA CYS A 121 1.38 -7.00 0.19
C CYS A 121 1.09 -7.80 -1.09
N SER A 122 1.47 -7.28 -2.28
CA SER A 122 1.27 -8.00 -3.56
C SER A 122 1.98 -9.35 -3.60
N ARG A 123 3.14 -9.46 -2.94
CA ARG A 123 3.85 -10.73 -2.77
C ARG A 123 3.13 -11.64 -1.76
N ASN A 124 2.69 -11.08 -0.63
CA ASN A 124 2.07 -11.84 0.45
C ASN A 124 0.76 -12.50 0.00
N VAL A 125 -0.10 -11.79 -0.74
CA VAL A 125 -1.37 -12.35 -1.24
C VAL A 125 -1.18 -13.48 -2.25
N ARG A 126 -0.01 -13.54 -2.89
CA ARG A 126 0.37 -14.60 -3.85
C ARG A 126 1.12 -15.76 -3.20
N ARG A 127 1.36 -15.70 -1.89
CA ARG A 127 1.96 -16.81 -1.13
C ARG A 127 1.07 -18.05 -1.26
N ARG A 128 1.68 -19.18 -1.59
CA ARG A 128 0.97 -20.45 -1.67
C ARG A 128 0.30 -20.78 -0.33
N PRO A 129 -1.01 -20.99 -0.30
CA PRO A 129 -1.72 -21.35 0.92
C PRO A 129 -1.29 -22.72 1.42
N THR A 130 -1.20 -22.85 2.75
CA THR A 130 -1.03 -24.15 3.40
C THR A 130 -2.31 -24.97 3.26
N ARG A 131 -2.23 -26.28 3.53
CA ARG A 131 -3.41 -27.15 3.60
C ARG A 131 -4.44 -26.66 4.62
N ALA A 132 -3.98 -26.20 5.76
CA ALA A 132 -4.85 -25.67 6.82
C ALA A 132 -5.62 -24.41 6.38
N GLU A 133 -4.97 -23.53 5.62
CA GLU A 133 -5.59 -22.30 5.08
C GLU A 133 -6.57 -22.61 3.95
N ALA A 134 -6.24 -23.56 3.08
CA ALA A 134 -7.07 -23.92 1.94
C ALA A 134 -8.20 -24.93 2.31
N GLY A 135 -8.05 -25.67 3.41
CA GLY A 135 -8.96 -26.75 3.78
C GLY A 135 -8.92 -27.94 2.80
N SER A 136 -8.00 -27.93 1.83
CA SER A 136 -7.92 -28.91 0.75
C SER A 136 -6.49 -29.03 0.21
N ASP A 137 -6.16 -30.18 -0.37
CA ASP A 137 -4.91 -30.38 -1.12
C ASP A 137 -5.05 -30.08 -2.61
N LEU A 138 -6.27 -29.80 -3.10
CA LEU A 138 -6.52 -29.49 -4.49
C LEU A 138 -5.90 -28.14 -4.88
N GLU A 139 -5.11 -28.12 -5.96
CA GLU A 139 -4.44 -26.93 -6.46
C GLU A 139 -5.44 -25.84 -6.87
N SER A 140 -6.55 -26.22 -7.51
CA SER A 140 -7.62 -25.28 -7.91
C SER A 140 -8.23 -24.50 -6.71
N VAL A 141 -8.32 -25.14 -5.53
CA VAL A 141 -8.79 -24.47 -4.30
C VAL A 141 -7.75 -23.45 -3.82
N ARG A 142 -6.46 -23.78 -3.92
CA ARG A 142 -5.38 -22.86 -3.56
C ARG A 142 -5.31 -21.66 -4.49
N GLU A 143 -5.45 -21.90 -5.81
CA GLU A 143 -5.51 -20.84 -6.83
C GLU A 143 -6.69 -19.88 -6.57
N THR A 144 -7.89 -20.43 -6.35
CA THR A 144 -9.08 -19.63 -6.01
C THR A 144 -8.85 -18.79 -4.74
N LEU A 145 -8.16 -19.34 -3.73
CA LEU A 145 -7.84 -18.59 -2.51
C LEU A 145 -6.86 -17.45 -2.79
N ILE A 146 -5.85 -17.66 -3.62
CA ILE A 146 -4.90 -16.62 -4.05
C ILE A 146 -5.64 -15.51 -4.80
N GLU A 147 -6.50 -15.85 -5.76
CA GLU A 147 -7.30 -14.88 -6.51
C GLU A 147 -8.18 -14.03 -5.58
N ARG A 148 -8.83 -14.66 -4.59
CA ARG A 148 -9.62 -13.95 -3.57
C ARG A 148 -8.77 -13.01 -2.73
N ARG A 149 -7.55 -13.43 -2.33
CA ARG A 149 -6.61 -12.58 -1.58
C ARG A 149 -6.17 -11.37 -2.40
N ILE A 150 -5.89 -11.56 -3.70
CA ILE A 150 -5.54 -10.47 -4.62
C ILE A 150 -6.70 -9.49 -4.77
N ALA A 151 -7.91 -9.98 -5.03
CA ALA A 151 -9.10 -9.14 -5.13
C ALA A 151 -9.34 -8.34 -3.84
N GLY A 152 -9.23 -8.98 -2.69
CA GLY A 152 -9.33 -8.33 -1.38
C GLY A 152 -8.27 -7.26 -1.14
N LEU A 153 -7.02 -7.49 -1.55
CA LEU A 153 -5.96 -6.48 -1.47
C LEU A 153 -6.32 -5.23 -2.29
N ARG A 154 -6.76 -5.43 -3.54
CA ARG A 154 -7.15 -4.33 -4.44
C ARG A 154 -8.32 -3.53 -3.86
N GLU A 155 -9.33 -4.21 -3.36
CA GLU A 155 -10.50 -3.55 -2.74
C GLU A 155 -10.11 -2.75 -1.49
N ARG A 156 -9.34 -3.33 -0.56
CA ARG A 156 -8.98 -2.66 0.71
C ARG A 156 -8.04 -1.48 0.49
N SER A 157 -7.07 -1.60 -0.42
CA SER A 157 -6.19 -0.48 -0.76
C SER A 157 -6.94 0.65 -1.45
N ALA A 158 -7.85 0.36 -2.40
CA ALA A 158 -8.71 1.36 -3.04
C ALA A 158 -9.66 2.03 -2.03
N ARG A 159 -10.24 1.28 -1.09
CA ARG A 159 -11.06 1.82 0.00
C ARG A 159 -10.30 2.82 0.85
N PHE A 160 -9.04 2.53 1.19
CA PHE A 160 -8.19 3.48 1.93
C PHE A 160 -7.96 4.78 1.14
N VAL A 161 -7.71 4.70 -0.17
CA VAL A 161 -7.63 5.89 -1.04
C VAL A 161 -8.92 6.68 -1.00
N THR A 162 -10.07 6.02 -1.12
CA THR A 162 -11.39 6.66 -1.04
C THR A 162 -11.58 7.40 0.28
N GLU A 163 -11.13 6.84 1.41
CA GLU A 163 -11.15 7.53 2.70
C GLU A 163 -10.26 8.77 2.73
N VAL A 164 -9.09 8.73 2.08
CA VAL A 164 -8.21 9.90 1.97
C VAL A 164 -8.85 11.00 1.11
N LEU A 165 -9.58 10.63 0.07
CA LEU A 165 -10.27 11.56 -0.82
C LEU A 165 -11.53 12.18 -0.20
N ARG A 166 -12.13 11.54 0.82
CA ARG A 166 -13.37 12.01 1.45
C ARG A 166 -13.17 13.39 2.08
N GLN A 167 -13.98 14.33 1.65
CA GLN A 167 -14.04 15.69 2.21
C GLN A 167 -15.09 15.74 3.32
N THR A 168 -14.67 15.55 4.56
CA THR A 168 -15.49 15.76 5.76
C THR A 168 -15.02 16.96 6.54
#